data_4e6ef3b4bf3134046d95f3cb02b61c16
#
_entry.id   4e6ef3b4bf3134046d95f3cb02b61c16
#
_cell.length_a   1.000
_cell.length_b   1.000
_cell.length_c   1.000
_cell.angle_alpha   90.00
_cell.angle_beta   90.00
_cell.angle_gamma   90.00
#
_symmetry.space_group_name_H-M   'P 1'
#
loop_
_entity.id
_entity.type
_entity.pdbx_description
1 polymer ?
#
loop_
_entity_poly.entity_id
_entity_poly.type
_entity_poly.pdbx_seq_one_letter_code
_entity_poly.pdbx_strand_id
1 'polypeptide(L)'
;HVGETGALGLTVTNMNFGDLDITEESLPEGGIGTFSPNYTNIGLSYAKGFSNSIYGGLTVRLISESIYNVKAQGFSFDAGIRYVTGEKDNVRFGIALRNVGPPMRYRGDGLSVTATIPTNGTSLTIDQRSEKYEMPSLVNVGFAYDFIFNEKMKLTSDVQFTSNSFSRDQFGLGLQFGFR
;
A
#
# COMPACT_ATOMS: atom_id res chain seq x y z
N HIS A 1 -15.69 17.87 -3.35
CA HIS A 1 -16.90 17.28 -2.78
C HIS A 1 -17.79 16.76 -3.91
N VAL A 2 -18.46 15.64 -3.68
CA VAL A 2 -19.40 15.03 -4.61
C VAL A 2 -20.70 14.79 -3.84
N GLY A 3 -21.74 15.56 -4.19
CA GLY A 3 -22.96 15.64 -3.39
C GLY A 3 -22.74 16.34 -2.03
N GLU A 4 -23.75 16.32 -1.18
CA GLU A 4 -23.74 17.06 0.09
C GLU A 4 -22.77 16.45 1.13
N THR A 5 -22.48 15.16 1.07
CA THR A 5 -21.73 14.42 2.12
C THR A 5 -20.59 13.56 1.60
N GLY A 6 -20.31 13.59 0.28
CA GLY A 6 -19.30 12.76 -0.36
C GLY A 6 -18.01 13.53 -0.73
N ALA A 7 -16.88 12.83 -0.74
CA ALA A 7 -15.59 13.33 -1.20
C ALA A 7 -14.88 12.30 -2.07
N LEU A 8 -14.28 12.79 -3.16
CA LEU A 8 -13.36 12.02 -3.99
C LEU A 8 -11.92 12.45 -3.71
N GLY A 9 -11.00 11.51 -3.74
CA GLY A 9 -9.57 11.73 -3.58
C GLY A 9 -8.78 10.98 -4.65
N LEU A 10 -7.73 11.59 -5.15
CA LEU A 10 -6.74 10.99 -6.02
C LEU A 10 -5.38 11.05 -5.32
N THR A 11 -4.69 9.93 -5.27
CA THR A 11 -3.34 9.83 -4.71
C THR A 11 -2.42 9.24 -5.75
N VAL A 12 -1.27 9.84 -5.96
CA VAL A 12 -0.20 9.31 -6.80
C VAL A 12 1.08 9.26 -5.97
N THR A 13 1.64 8.08 -5.84
CA THR A 13 2.94 7.87 -5.20
C THR A 13 3.87 7.25 -6.22
N ASN A 14 5.01 7.86 -6.44
CA ASN A 14 6.09 7.31 -7.24
C ASN A 14 7.37 7.29 -6.39
N MET A 15 8.05 6.16 -6.39
CA MET A 15 9.33 5.96 -5.71
C MET A 15 10.33 5.46 -6.75
N ASN A 16 11.38 6.23 -6.97
CA ASN A 16 12.54 5.83 -7.74
C ASN A 16 13.68 5.48 -6.74
N PHE A 17 14.27 4.31 -6.88
CA PHE A 17 15.28 3.81 -5.95
C PHE A 17 16.71 4.21 -6.33
N GLY A 18 16.84 5.06 -7.34
CA GLY A 18 18.14 5.48 -7.89
C GLY A 18 18.71 4.46 -8.87
N ASP A 19 19.88 4.81 -9.41
CA ASP A 19 20.57 3.99 -10.39
C ASP A 19 21.41 2.92 -9.68
N LEU A 20 21.23 1.67 -10.09
CA LEU A 20 21.99 0.52 -9.65
C LEU A 20 22.80 -0.01 -10.82
N ASP A 21 24.06 -0.34 -10.59
CA ASP A 21 24.92 -0.92 -11.62
C ASP A 21 24.44 -2.33 -12.02
N ILE A 22 24.42 -2.59 -13.32
CA ILE A 22 24.22 -3.94 -13.85
C ILE A 22 25.53 -4.68 -13.67
N THR A 23 25.49 -5.80 -12.94
CA THR A 23 26.64 -6.67 -12.69
C THR A 23 26.39 -8.04 -13.29
N GLU A 24 27.44 -8.67 -13.80
CA GLU A 24 27.46 -10.05 -14.28
C GLU A 24 28.58 -10.83 -13.57
N GLU A 25 28.52 -12.15 -13.64
CA GLU A 25 29.55 -13.02 -13.04
C GLU A 25 30.96 -12.72 -13.56
N SER A 26 31.06 -12.31 -14.84
CA SER A 26 32.30 -11.92 -15.50
C SER A 26 32.75 -10.49 -15.19
N LEU A 27 31.83 -9.62 -14.73
CA LEU A 27 32.03 -8.19 -14.44
C LEU A 27 31.31 -7.79 -13.14
N PRO A 28 31.78 -8.29 -11.98
CA PRO A 28 31.13 -8.04 -10.70
C PRO A 28 31.25 -6.57 -10.25
N GLU A 29 32.18 -5.81 -10.79
CA GLU A 29 32.41 -4.39 -10.51
C GLU A 29 31.45 -3.47 -11.28
N GLY A 30 30.59 -4.04 -12.17
CA GLY A 30 29.70 -3.26 -13.02
C GLY A 30 30.35 -2.75 -14.30
N GLY A 31 29.85 -1.65 -14.86
CA GLY A 31 30.39 -1.03 -16.09
C GLY A 31 29.65 -1.45 -17.38
N ILE A 32 28.61 -2.28 -17.28
CA ILE A 32 27.76 -2.68 -18.42
C ILE A 32 26.65 -1.66 -18.64
N GLY A 33 26.21 -1.00 -17.56
CA GLY A 33 25.11 -0.02 -17.56
C GLY A 33 24.47 0.07 -16.18
N THR A 34 23.42 0.88 -16.08
CA THR A 34 22.65 1.05 -14.85
C THR A 34 21.17 0.80 -15.12
N PHE A 35 20.42 0.47 -14.08
CA PHE A 35 18.96 0.42 -14.09
C PHE A 35 18.41 1.07 -12.83
N SER A 36 17.19 1.63 -12.89
CA SER A 36 16.57 2.30 -11.77
C SER A 36 15.26 1.58 -11.43
N PRO A 37 15.20 0.84 -10.31
CA PRO A 37 13.94 0.28 -9.86
C PRO A 37 12.93 1.39 -9.56
N ASN A 38 11.68 1.15 -9.94
CA ASN A 38 10.60 2.12 -9.77
C ASN A 38 9.34 1.44 -9.22
N TYR A 39 8.70 2.12 -8.27
CA TYR A 39 7.41 1.76 -7.73
C TYR A 39 6.43 2.89 -7.97
N THR A 40 5.27 2.59 -8.56
CA THR A 40 4.18 3.54 -8.77
C THR A 40 2.89 3.00 -8.18
N ASN A 41 2.19 3.84 -7.42
CA ASN A 41 0.90 3.53 -6.82
C ASN A 41 -0.06 4.69 -7.07
N ILE A 42 -1.17 4.41 -7.76
CA ILE A 42 -2.22 5.37 -8.07
C ILE A 42 -3.48 4.91 -7.35
N GLY A 43 -4.01 5.74 -6.46
CA GLY A 43 -5.20 5.44 -5.68
C GLY A 43 -6.35 6.40 -5.99
N LEU A 44 -7.53 5.85 -6.28
CA LEU A 44 -8.79 6.59 -6.36
C LEU A 44 -9.64 6.24 -5.14
N SER A 45 -9.98 7.27 -4.37
CA SER A 45 -10.72 7.13 -3.12
C SER A 45 -12.08 7.80 -3.20
N TYR A 46 -13.06 7.18 -2.58
CA TYR A 46 -14.37 7.78 -2.31
C TYR A 46 -14.72 7.60 -0.85
N ALA A 47 -15.15 8.68 -0.20
CA ALA A 47 -15.61 8.66 1.18
C ALA A 47 -16.95 9.38 1.31
N LYS A 48 -17.79 8.88 2.21
CA LYS A 48 -19.14 9.44 2.45
C LYS A 48 -19.51 9.34 3.93
N GLY A 49 -20.20 10.38 4.41
CA GLY A 49 -20.97 10.34 5.67
C GLY A 49 -22.33 9.71 5.41
N PHE A 50 -22.60 8.58 6.06
CA PHE A 50 -23.91 7.89 5.98
C PHE A 50 -24.89 8.45 7.01
N SER A 51 -24.36 8.99 8.10
CA SER A 51 -25.08 9.71 9.13
C SER A 51 -24.14 10.68 9.82
N ASN A 52 -24.65 11.44 10.79
CA ASN A 52 -23.81 12.33 11.62
C ASN A 52 -22.69 11.58 12.40
N SER A 53 -22.88 10.29 12.59
CA SER A 53 -21.96 9.45 13.39
C SER A 53 -21.17 8.43 12.57
N ILE A 54 -21.61 8.09 11.35
CA ILE A 54 -21.02 6.99 10.56
C ILE A 54 -20.43 7.54 9.26
N TYR A 55 -19.16 7.32 9.08
CA TYR A 55 -18.40 7.66 7.88
C TYR A 55 -17.75 6.42 7.31
N GLY A 56 -17.80 6.25 6.00
CA GLY A 56 -17.14 5.15 5.33
C GLY A 56 -16.38 5.60 4.10
N GLY A 57 -15.35 4.84 3.74
CA GLY A 57 -14.55 5.10 2.57
C GLY A 57 -14.02 3.84 1.92
N LEU A 58 -13.80 3.94 0.62
CA LEU A 58 -13.23 2.91 -0.23
C LEU A 58 -12.14 3.53 -1.08
N THR A 59 -11.03 2.82 -1.27
CA THR A 59 -9.96 3.20 -2.20
C THR A 59 -9.66 2.02 -3.11
N VAL A 60 -9.54 2.28 -4.40
CA VAL A 60 -8.99 1.34 -5.38
C VAL A 60 -7.59 1.82 -5.74
N ARG A 61 -6.61 0.93 -5.70
CA ARG A 61 -5.21 1.23 -6.01
C ARG A 61 -4.76 0.43 -7.21
N LEU A 62 -4.03 1.08 -8.10
CA LEU A 62 -3.26 0.46 -9.17
C LEU A 62 -1.77 0.53 -8.79
N ILE A 63 -1.12 -0.61 -8.79
CA ILE A 63 0.27 -0.76 -8.36
C ILE A 63 1.09 -1.26 -9.54
N SER A 64 2.23 -0.64 -9.76
CA SER A 64 3.20 -1.03 -10.78
C SER A 64 4.60 -0.97 -10.22
N GLU A 65 5.31 -2.07 -10.30
CA GLU A 65 6.71 -2.22 -9.89
C GLU A 65 7.54 -2.61 -11.11
N SER A 66 8.67 -1.97 -11.31
CA SER A 66 9.59 -2.30 -12.38
C SER A 66 11.02 -2.39 -11.85
N ILE A 67 11.70 -3.46 -12.22
CA ILE A 67 13.09 -3.73 -11.85
C ILE A 67 13.77 -4.22 -13.11
N TYR A 68 14.70 -3.42 -13.64
CA TYR A 68 15.40 -3.72 -14.88
C TYR A 68 14.45 -4.15 -16.01
N ASN A 69 14.51 -5.39 -16.49
CA ASN A 69 13.73 -5.92 -17.60
C ASN A 69 12.47 -6.68 -17.16
N VAL A 70 12.07 -6.56 -15.88
CA VAL A 70 10.87 -7.22 -15.35
C VAL A 70 9.92 -6.21 -14.71
N LYS A 71 8.63 -6.48 -14.82
CA LYS A 71 7.57 -5.63 -14.30
C LYS A 71 6.47 -6.46 -13.64
N ALA A 72 5.99 -6.00 -12.48
CA ALA A 72 4.80 -6.52 -11.83
C ALA A 72 3.72 -5.45 -11.79
N GLN A 73 2.49 -5.83 -12.04
CA GLN A 73 1.33 -4.95 -11.96
C GLN A 73 0.19 -5.65 -11.24
N GLY A 74 -0.56 -4.88 -10.46
CA GLY A 74 -1.71 -5.37 -9.74
C GLY A 74 -2.63 -4.25 -9.30
N PHE A 75 -3.68 -4.63 -8.60
CA PHE A 75 -4.60 -3.71 -7.97
C PHE A 75 -4.94 -4.18 -6.56
N SER A 76 -5.31 -3.24 -5.71
CA SER A 76 -5.78 -3.53 -4.36
C SER A 76 -6.92 -2.62 -3.98
N PHE A 77 -7.64 -3.04 -2.95
CA PHE A 77 -8.73 -2.30 -2.34
C PHE A 77 -8.39 -1.99 -0.88
N ASP A 78 -8.72 -0.78 -0.47
CA ASP A 78 -8.78 -0.40 0.93
C ASP A 78 -10.23 -0.03 1.27
N ALA A 79 -10.70 -0.43 2.43
CA ALA A 79 -12.03 -0.06 2.93
C ALA A 79 -11.94 0.31 4.40
N GLY A 80 -12.73 1.28 4.83
CA GLY A 80 -12.75 1.67 6.23
C GLY A 80 -14.06 2.31 6.65
N ILE A 81 -14.37 2.15 7.93
CA ILE A 81 -15.52 2.75 8.59
C ILE A 81 -15.01 3.46 9.84
N ARG A 82 -15.54 4.65 10.07
CA ARG A 82 -15.33 5.45 11.27
C ARG A 82 -16.67 5.74 11.91
N TYR A 83 -16.77 5.48 13.20
CA TYR A 83 -17.91 5.83 14.04
C TYR A 83 -17.51 6.92 15.03
N VAL A 84 -18.33 7.94 15.13
CA VAL A 84 -18.15 9.09 16.04
C VAL A 84 -19.37 9.19 16.93
N THR A 85 -19.18 9.31 18.24
CA THR A 85 -20.26 9.39 19.23
C THR A 85 -19.83 10.18 20.47
N GLY A 86 -20.73 10.28 21.44
CA GLY A 86 -20.56 11.08 22.64
C GLY A 86 -21.23 12.44 22.52
N GLU A 87 -21.54 13.11 23.62
CA GLU A 87 -22.26 14.40 23.65
C GLU A 87 -21.52 15.53 22.89
N LYS A 88 -20.19 15.41 22.71
CA LYS A 88 -19.34 16.39 22.04
C LYS A 88 -18.50 15.75 20.93
N ASP A 89 -19.01 14.66 20.33
CA ASP A 89 -18.27 13.88 19.31
C ASP A 89 -16.87 13.45 19.78
N ASN A 90 -16.77 13.21 21.08
CA ASN A 90 -15.50 12.98 21.78
C ASN A 90 -15.04 11.52 21.78
N VAL A 91 -15.86 10.60 21.30
CA VAL A 91 -15.54 9.17 21.17
C VAL A 91 -15.44 8.82 19.69
N ARG A 92 -14.34 8.22 19.27
CA ARG A 92 -14.14 7.78 17.89
C ARG A 92 -13.65 6.34 17.87
N PHE A 93 -14.27 5.56 17.02
CA PHE A 93 -13.85 4.20 16.71
C PHE A 93 -13.67 4.08 15.21
N GLY A 94 -12.67 3.34 14.77
CA GLY A 94 -12.41 3.11 13.36
C GLY A 94 -11.88 1.71 13.11
N ILE A 95 -12.30 1.15 11.98
CA ILE A 95 -11.73 -0.07 11.43
C ILE A 95 -11.40 0.17 9.96
N ALA A 96 -10.22 -0.27 9.54
CA ALA A 96 -9.80 -0.19 8.15
C ALA A 96 -9.08 -1.47 7.73
N LEU A 97 -9.47 -1.97 6.57
CA LEU A 97 -8.83 -3.05 5.85
C LEU A 97 -8.04 -2.42 4.69
N ARG A 98 -6.78 -2.79 4.53
CA ARG A 98 -5.89 -2.19 3.52
C ARG A 98 -5.14 -3.23 2.70
N ASN A 99 -4.84 -2.86 1.45
CA ASN A 99 -4.04 -3.63 0.50
C ASN A 99 -4.61 -5.02 0.19
N VAL A 100 -5.92 -5.17 0.14
CA VAL A 100 -6.56 -6.44 -0.24
C VAL A 100 -6.65 -6.54 -1.76
N GLY A 101 -5.99 -7.53 -2.35
CA GLY A 101 -5.97 -7.72 -3.79
C GLY A 101 -5.43 -9.08 -4.20
N PRO A 102 -5.52 -9.41 -5.49
CA PRO A 102 -4.94 -10.64 -6.00
C PRO A 102 -3.41 -10.61 -5.93
N PRO A 103 -2.76 -11.77 -5.82
CA PRO A 103 -1.31 -11.83 -5.86
C PRO A 103 -0.75 -11.31 -7.18
N MET A 104 0.37 -10.64 -7.09
CA MET A 104 1.14 -10.10 -8.21
C MET A 104 2.25 -11.07 -8.62
N ARG A 105 2.80 -10.88 -9.81
CA ARG A 105 4.02 -11.57 -10.25
C ARG A 105 4.79 -10.71 -11.24
N TYR A 106 6.10 -10.90 -11.26
CA TYR A 106 6.94 -10.28 -12.28
C TYR A 106 6.83 -11.01 -13.62
N ARG A 107 6.91 -10.23 -14.69
CA ARG A 107 6.97 -10.68 -16.10
C ARG A 107 7.94 -9.77 -16.85
N GLY A 108 8.54 -10.28 -17.89
CA GLY A 108 9.42 -9.52 -18.78
C GLY A 108 10.60 -10.34 -19.25
N ASP A 109 11.34 -9.76 -20.19
CA ASP A 109 12.45 -10.42 -20.87
C ASP A 109 13.60 -10.82 -19.95
N GLY A 110 13.70 -10.17 -18.75
CA GLY A 110 14.68 -10.55 -17.72
C GLY A 110 14.44 -11.94 -17.11
N LEU A 111 13.29 -12.56 -17.39
CA LEU A 111 12.98 -13.94 -16.99
C LEU A 111 13.18 -14.95 -18.14
N SER A 112 13.59 -14.49 -19.34
CA SER A 112 13.81 -15.36 -20.50
C SER A 112 15.23 -15.90 -20.49
N VAL A 113 15.36 -17.20 -20.74
CA VAL A 113 16.65 -17.90 -20.87
C VAL A 113 16.72 -18.59 -22.23
N THR A 114 17.89 -18.57 -22.85
CA THR A 114 18.14 -19.33 -24.07
C THR A 114 18.66 -20.71 -23.69
N ALA A 115 17.93 -21.75 -24.09
CA ALA A 115 18.32 -23.15 -23.92
C ALA A 115 18.58 -23.77 -25.28
N THR A 116 19.65 -24.54 -25.41
CA THR A 116 19.97 -25.31 -26.61
C THR A 116 19.49 -26.74 -26.43
N ILE A 117 18.71 -27.25 -27.38
CA ILE A 117 18.26 -28.64 -27.40
C ILE A 117 19.42 -29.53 -27.79
N PRO A 118 19.90 -30.45 -26.92
CA PRO A 118 21.09 -31.25 -27.19
C PRO A 118 20.94 -32.15 -28.41
N THR A 119 19.73 -32.53 -28.78
CA THR A 119 19.46 -33.51 -29.85
C THR A 119 19.65 -32.96 -31.25
N ASN A 120 19.45 -31.66 -31.47
CA ASN A 120 19.52 -31.05 -32.82
C ASN A 120 20.22 -29.68 -32.87
N GLY A 121 20.77 -29.22 -31.73
CA GLY A 121 21.46 -27.92 -31.63
C GLY A 121 20.56 -26.69 -31.75
N THR A 122 19.23 -26.86 -31.75
CA THR A 122 18.30 -25.74 -31.89
C THR A 122 18.26 -24.95 -30.60
N SER A 123 18.43 -23.62 -30.67
CA SER A 123 18.26 -22.70 -29.54
C SER A 123 16.80 -22.30 -29.41
N LEU A 124 16.28 -22.40 -28.19
CA LEU A 124 14.93 -21.98 -27.81
C LEU A 124 15.02 -20.91 -26.73
N THR A 125 14.20 -19.89 -26.85
CA THR A 125 13.97 -18.94 -25.74
C THR A 125 12.85 -19.48 -24.89
N ILE A 126 13.14 -19.68 -23.61
CA ILE A 126 12.21 -20.20 -22.60
C ILE A 126 11.91 -19.09 -21.60
N ASP A 127 10.64 -18.72 -21.42
CA ASP A 127 10.22 -17.78 -20.42
C ASP A 127 10.03 -18.49 -19.08
N GLN A 128 10.82 -18.12 -18.10
CA GLN A 128 10.63 -18.55 -16.71
C GLN A 128 9.47 -17.78 -16.08
N ARG A 129 8.62 -18.50 -15.35
CA ARG A 129 7.56 -17.83 -14.59
C ARG A 129 8.07 -17.51 -13.19
N SER A 130 8.03 -16.22 -12.84
CA SER A 130 8.27 -15.84 -11.45
C SER A 130 7.14 -16.38 -10.57
N GLU A 131 7.45 -16.65 -9.33
CA GLU A 131 6.45 -16.97 -8.33
C GLU A 131 5.50 -15.80 -8.08
N LYS A 132 4.27 -16.11 -7.67
CA LYS A 132 3.33 -15.09 -7.27
C LYS A 132 3.65 -14.64 -5.84
N TYR A 133 3.52 -13.35 -5.58
CA TYR A 133 3.62 -12.79 -4.23
C TYR A 133 2.36 -12.01 -3.89
N GLU A 134 1.95 -12.09 -2.66
CA GLU A 134 0.79 -11.39 -2.13
C GLU A 134 1.20 -10.01 -1.63
N MET A 135 0.31 -9.05 -1.79
CA MET A 135 0.49 -7.74 -1.18
C MET A 135 0.27 -7.83 0.34
N PRO A 136 1.09 -7.14 1.14
CA PRO A 136 0.90 -7.14 2.59
C PRO A 136 -0.43 -6.47 2.96
N SER A 137 -1.44 -7.30 3.21
CA SER A 137 -2.73 -6.84 3.69
C SER A 137 -2.69 -6.61 5.20
N LEU A 138 -3.45 -5.64 5.66
CA LEU A 138 -3.52 -5.31 7.08
C LEU A 138 -4.91 -4.85 7.51
N VAL A 139 -5.23 -5.14 8.77
CA VAL A 139 -6.40 -4.65 9.47
C VAL A 139 -5.95 -3.69 10.56
N ASN A 140 -6.49 -2.47 10.52
CA ASN A 140 -6.29 -1.48 11.58
C ASN A 140 -7.60 -1.33 12.35
N VAL A 141 -7.52 -1.41 13.66
CA VAL A 141 -8.61 -1.08 14.59
C VAL A 141 -8.12 0.03 15.50
N GLY A 142 -8.85 1.14 15.55
CA GLY A 142 -8.48 2.30 16.34
C GLY A 142 -9.63 2.79 17.22
N PHE A 143 -9.28 3.24 18.39
CA PHE A 143 -10.17 3.91 19.31
C PHE A 143 -9.52 5.19 19.82
N ALA A 144 -10.28 6.29 19.86
CA ALA A 144 -9.78 7.56 20.38
C ALA A 144 -10.85 8.22 21.25
N TYR A 145 -10.37 8.87 22.31
CA TYR A 145 -11.20 9.62 23.23
C TYR A 145 -10.62 11.02 23.48
N ASP A 146 -11.48 12.05 23.34
CA ASP A 146 -11.12 13.43 23.63
C ASP A 146 -11.60 13.81 25.03
N PHE A 147 -10.66 14.04 25.95
CA PHE A 147 -10.91 14.66 27.25
C PHE A 147 -10.97 16.16 27.05
N ILE A 148 -12.16 16.73 27.05
CA ILE A 148 -12.39 18.16 26.83
C ILE A 148 -12.43 18.84 28.20
N PHE A 149 -11.38 19.57 28.58
CA PHE A 149 -11.29 20.27 29.84
C PHE A 149 -12.04 21.61 29.80
N ASN A 150 -11.89 22.34 28.70
CA ASN A 150 -12.61 23.58 28.41
C ASN A 150 -12.57 23.88 26.91
N GLU A 151 -13.12 25.04 26.49
CA GLU A 151 -13.17 25.43 25.07
C GLU A 151 -11.78 25.58 24.41
N LYS A 152 -10.73 25.75 25.20
CA LYS A 152 -9.37 25.98 24.73
C LYS A 152 -8.44 24.78 24.89
N MET A 153 -8.80 23.82 25.75
CA MET A 153 -7.91 22.75 26.14
C MET A 153 -8.57 21.38 25.97
N LYS A 154 -7.91 20.51 25.24
CA LYS A 154 -8.34 19.13 25.07
C LYS A 154 -7.13 18.19 25.05
N LEU A 155 -7.28 17.00 25.61
CA LEU A 155 -6.35 15.89 25.52
C LEU A 155 -7.03 14.77 24.71
N THR A 156 -6.45 14.39 23.60
CA THR A 156 -6.85 13.20 22.85
C THR A 156 -5.96 12.04 23.25
N SER A 157 -6.57 10.93 23.65
CA SER A 157 -5.89 9.64 23.84
C SER A 157 -6.37 8.69 22.77
N ASP A 158 -5.45 8.00 22.13
CA ASP A 158 -5.79 6.99 21.13
C ASP A 158 -5.03 5.69 21.34
N VAL A 159 -5.68 4.60 20.95
CA VAL A 159 -5.15 3.24 20.93
C VAL A 159 -5.38 2.67 19.55
N GLN A 160 -4.36 2.08 18.98
CA GLN A 160 -4.42 1.42 17.68
C GLN A 160 -3.89 0.00 17.78
N PHE A 161 -4.60 -0.93 17.18
CA PHE A 161 -4.15 -2.28 16.89
C PHE A 161 -4.05 -2.47 15.38
N THR A 162 -2.93 -3.04 14.91
CA THR A 162 -2.71 -3.38 13.52
C THR A 162 -2.34 -4.85 13.43
N SER A 163 -3.16 -5.64 12.75
CA SER A 163 -2.84 -7.01 12.37
C SER A 163 -2.33 -7.04 10.94
N ASN A 164 -1.17 -7.67 10.73
CA ASN A 164 -0.47 -7.74 9.46
C ASN A 164 -0.42 -9.19 8.96
N SER A 165 -0.64 -9.40 7.66
CA SER A 165 -0.58 -10.76 7.07
C SER A 165 0.84 -11.35 7.01
N PHE A 166 1.89 -10.51 7.00
CA PHE A 166 3.30 -10.95 6.82
C PHE A 166 4.23 -10.55 7.94
N SER A 167 3.78 -9.77 8.91
CA SER A 167 4.60 -9.33 10.03
C SER A 167 3.85 -9.50 11.36
N ARG A 168 4.53 -9.20 12.46
CA ARG A 168 3.91 -9.24 13.78
C ARG A 168 2.85 -8.16 13.91
N ASP A 169 1.81 -8.48 14.67
CA ASP A 169 0.80 -7.51 15.07
C ASP A 169 1.43 -6.38 15.89
N GLN A 170 0.86 -5.20 15.78
CA GLN A 170 1.39 -3.98 16.38
C GLN A 170 0.32 -3.30 17.23
N PHE A 171 0.74 -2.77 18.38
CA PHE A 171 -0.05 -1.90 19.21
C PHE A 171 0.56 -0.50 19.22
N GLY A 172 -0.28 0.51 19.04
CA GLY A 172 0.09 1.91 19.13
C GLY A 172 -0.73 2.61 20.22
N LEU A 173 -0.07 3.51 20.95
CA LEU A 173 -0.70 4.42 21.90
C LEU A 173 -0.30 5.83 21.52
N GLY A 174 -1.26 6.74 21.48
CA GLY A 174 -1.04 8.14 21.18
C GLY A 174 -1.68 9.06 22.21
N LEU A 175 -1.00 10.17 22.51
CA LEU A 175 -1.51 11.27 23.32
C LEU A 175 -1.25 12.57 22.56
N GLN A 176 -2.29 13.36 22.38
CA GLN A 176 -2.21 14.66 21.75
C GLN A 176 -2.85 15.72 22.65
N PHE A 177 -2.07 16.69 23.07
CA PHE A 177 -2.57 17.85 23.79
C PHE A 177 -2.82 18.99 22.83
N GLY A 178 -4.06 19.49 22.80
CA GLY A 178 -4.48 20.65 22.01
C GLY A 178 -4.75 21.83 22.91
N PHE A 179 -4.15 22.97 22.55
CA PHE A 179 -4.39 24.27 23.16
C PHE A 179 -4.75 25.29 22.06
N ARG A 180 -5.81 26.06 22.25
CA ARG A 180 -6.32 27.01 21.28
C ARG A 180 -6.38 28.43 21.84
#